data_26225c66ba8951c1677e5e45bd6fcabe
#
_entry.id   26225c66ba8951c1677e5e45bd6fcabe
#
_cell.length_a   1.000
_cell.length_b   1.000
_cell.length_c   1.000
_cell.angle_alpha   90.00
_cell.angle_beta   90.00
_cell.angle_gamma   90.00
#
_symmetry.space_group_name_H-M   'P 1'
#
loop_
_entity.id
_entity.type
_entity.pdbx_description
1 polymer ?
#
loop_
_entity_poly.entity_id
_entity_poly.type
_entity_poly.pdbx_seq_one_letter_code
_entity_poly.pdbx_strand_id
1 'polypeptide(L)'
;VDIRHKDIKILDKIETIIQKICQKIELRFKVKIKIQKKYILPTVNFDSKIISIIKKSCDELECSSKKMFSGAGHDAVSLSKVMPTGMIFIPCKKGISHSEKEFASNKDMVTGCKVLLKTVLKINTN
;
A
#
# COMPACT_ATOMS: atom_id res chain seq x y z
N VAL A 1 2.43 17.17 8.20
CA VAL A 1 1.63 16.00 8.62
C VAL A 1 1.39 15.14 7.38
N ASP A 2 1.60 13.82 7.48
CA ASP A 2 1.30 12.82 6.46
C ASP A 2 0.15 11.96 6.99
N ILE A 3 -0.92 11.81 6.21
CA ILE A 3 -2.13 11.06 6.58
C ILE A 3 -2.43 10.07 5.49
N ARG A 4 -2.53 8.79 5.86
CA ARG A 4 -2.74 7.69 4.91
C ARG A 4 -3.92 6.82 5.35
N HIS A 5 -4.84 6.56 4.44
CA HIS A 5 -5.94 5.64 4.67
C HIS A 5 -6.40 5.00 3.36
N LYS A 6 -6.91 3.76 3.43
CA LYS A 6 -7.43 3.03 2.27
C LYS A 6 -8.76 3.59 1.74
N ASP A 7 -9.53 4.28 2.57
CA ASP A 7 -10.83 4.83 2.24
C ASP A 7 -10.74 6.36 2.16
N ILE A 8 -11.03 6.90 0.98
CA ILE A 8 -11.00 8.35 0.71
C ILE A 8 -12.00 9.10 1.60
N LYS A 9 -13.17 8.53 1.91
CA LYS A 9 -14.17 9.16 2.77
C LYS A 9 -13.66 9.39 4.18
N ILE A 10 -12.76 8.53 4.65
CA ILE A 10 -12.13 8.71 5.97
C ILE A 10 -11.08 9.82 5.89
N LEU A 11 -10.32 9.91 4.81
CA LEU A 11 -9.39 11.03 4.61
C LEU A 11 -10.12 12.38 4.61
N ASP A 12 -11.26 12.50 3.94
CA ASP A 12 -12.08 13.71 3.93
C ASP A 12 -12.61 14.07 5.34
N LYS A 13 -13.02 13.06 6.11
CA LYS A 13 -13.42 13.27 7.51
C LYS A 13 -12.25 13.77 8.36
N ILE A 14 -11.07 13.17 8.22
CA ILE A 14 -9.86 13.57 8.95
C ILE A 14 -9.49 15.03 8.60
N GLU A 15 -9.55 15.40 7.33
CA GLU A 15 -9.31 16.77 6.90
C GLU A 15 -10.26 17.75 7.58
N THR A 16 -11.55 17.44 7.60
CA THR A 16 -12.56 18.25 8.29
C THR A 16 -12.28 18.39 9.79
N ILE A 17 -11.86 17.31 10.45
CA ILE A 17 -11.50 17.31 11.86
C ILE A 17 -10.29 18.20 12.11
N ILE A 18 -9.26 18.10 11.27
CA ILE A 18 -8.05 18.93 11.39
C ILE A 18 -8.40 20.41 11.28
N GLN A 19 -9.21 20.81 10.29
CA GLN A 19 -9.65 22.18 10.12
C GLN A 19 -10.36 22.69 11.37
N LYS A 20 -11.29 21.92 11.94
CA LYS A 20 -11.99 22.29 13.18
C LYS A 20 -11.06 22.41 14.37
N ILE A 21 -10.07 21.54 14.49
CA ILE A 21 -9.07 21.61 15.57
C ILE A 21 -8.22 22.86 15.42
N CYS A 22 -7.75 23.17 14.20
CA CYS A 22 -6.97 24.37 13.93
C CYS A 22 -7.74 25.64 14.31
N GLN A 23 -9.02 25.75 13.90
CA GLN A 23 -9.86 26.90 14.28
C GLN A 23 -9.99 27.05 15.80
N LYS A 24 -10.19 25.95 16.54
CA LYS A 24 -10.25 26.01 18.00
C LYS A 24 -8.92 26.48 18.62
N ILE A 25 -7.80 26.06 18.06
CA ILE A 25 -6.47 26.44 18.52
C ILE A 25 -6.24 27.95 18.25
N GLU A 26 -6.58 28.42 17.03
CA GLU A 26 -6.49 29.83 16.67
C GLU A 26 -7.25 30.74 17.66
N LEU A 27 -8.49 30.37 17.97
CA LEU A 27 -9.31 31.12 18.93
C LEU A 27 -8.74 31.08 20.35
N ARG A 28 -8.27 29.91 20.78
CA ARG A 28 -7.77 29.76 22.17
C ARG A 28 -6.43 30.44 22.41
N PHE A 29 -5.53 30.34 21.42
CA PHE A 29 -4.14 30.81 21.60
C PHE A 29 -3.84 32.11 20.85
N LYS A 30 -4.83 32.70 20.17
CA LYS A 30 -4.69 33.92 19.35
C LYS A 30 -3.56 33.84 18.32
N VAL A 31 -3.37 32.68 17.75
CA VAL A 31 -2.40 32.40 16.66
C VAL A 31 -3.13 32.27 15.32
N LYS A 32 -2.43 32.41 14.22
CA LYS A 32 -2.94 32.12 12.88
C LYS A 32 -2.31 30.80 12.38
N ILE A 33 -3.13 29.86 11.92
CA ILE A 33 -2.67 28.58 11.37
C ILE A 33 -3.00 28.55 9.88
N LYS A 34 -1.96 28.51 9.06
CA LYS A 34 -2.13 28.33 7.61
C LYS A 34 -2.00 26.84 7.26
N ILE A 35 -3.09 26.23 6.82
CA ILE A 35 -3.08 24.86 6.30
C ILE A 35 -2.85 24.93 4.79
N GLN A 36 -1.81 24.24 4.31
CA GLN A 36 -1.52 24.12 2.89
C GLN A 36 -1.49 22.65 2.49
N LYS A 37 -2.43 22.25 1.65
CA LYS A 37 -2.50 20.91 1.08
C LYS A 37 -1.50 20.80 -0.07
N LYS A 38 -0.43 20.03 0.12
CA LYS A 38 0.66 19.96 -0.86
C LYS A 38 0.49 18.82 -1.87
N TYR A 39 -0.07 17.68 -1.45
CA TYR A 39 -0.08 16.49 -2.29
C TYR A 39 -1.19 15.51 -1.87
N ILE A 40 -1.89 14.93 -2.83
CA ILE A 40 -2.89 13.89 -2.63
C ILE A 40 -2.60 12.77 -3.59
N LEU A 41 -2.30 11.60 -3.04
CA LEU A 41 -2.28 10.36 -3.81
C LEU A 41 -3.66 9.69 -3.69
N PRO A 42 -4.33 9.46 -4.82
CA PRO A 42 -5.57 8.68 -4.78
C PRO A 42 -5.28 7.25 -4.33
N THR A 43 -6.22 6.69 -3.60
CA THR A 43 -6.21 5.26 -3.28
C THR A 43 -6.41 4.45 -4.55
N VAL A 44 -5.58 3.44 -4.76
CA VAL A 44 -5.64 2.55 -5.91
C VAL A 44 -6.01 1.15 -5.46
N ASN A 45 -7.00 0.55 -6.12
CA ASN A 45 -7.31 -0.86 -6.01
C ASN A 45 -6.66 -1.59 -7.17
N PHE A 46 -5.76 -2.51 -6.88
CA PHE A 46 -5.16 -3.37 -7.90
C PHE A 46 -6.16 -4.38 -8.47
N ASP A 47 -5.84 -4.91 -9.64
CA ASP A 47 -6.69 -5.82 -10.38
C ASP A 47 -7.03 -7.08 -9.59
N SER A 48 -8.31 -7.37 -9.45
CA SER A 48 -8.81 -8.48 -8.63
C SER A 48 -8.47 -9.85 -9.22
N LYS A 49 -8.37 -9.97 -10.57
CA LYS A 49 -7.99 -11.21 -11.25
C LYS A 49 -6.52 -11.51 -10.97
N ILE A 50 -5.63 -10.51 -11.11
CA ILE A 50 -4.21 -10.66 -10.79
C ILE A 50 -4.02 -11.06 -9.34
N ILE A 51 -4.70 -10.38 -8.40
CA ILE A 51 -4.64 -10.72 -6.96
C ILE A 51 -5.13 -12.15 -6.71
N SER A 52 -6.17 -12.60 -7.41
CA SER A 52 -6.68 -13.96 -7.29
C SER A 52 -5.68 -14.99 -7.81
N ILE A 53 -4.99 -14.71 -8.93
CA ILE A 53 -3.95 -15.58 -9.48
C ILE A 53 -2.76 -15.66 -8.51
N ILE A 54 -2.33 -14.54 -7.94
CA ILE A 54 -1.28 -14.53 -6.91
C ILE A 54 -1.68 -15.41 -5.72
N LYS A 55 -2.93 -15.27 -5.23
CA LYS A 55 -3.42 -16.08 -4.12
C LYS A 55 -3.40 -17.58 -4.45
N LYS A 56 -3.92 -17.97 -5.63
CA LYS A 56 -3.86 -19.37 -6.10
C LYS A 56 -2.43 -19.89 -6.20
N SER A 57 -1.51 -19.06 -6.68
CA SER A 57 -0.08 -19.42 -6.76
C SER A 57 0.54 -19.68 -5.38
N CYS A 58 0.17 -18.87 -4.38
CA CYS A 58 0.57 -19.09 -2.99
C CYS A 58 0.02 -20.42 -2.46
N ASP A 59 -1.28 -20.68 -2.67
CA ASP A 59 -1.93 -21.88 -2.16
C ASP A 59 -1.31 -23.15 -2.75
N GLU A 60 -1.04 -23.18 -4.06
CA GLU A 60 -0.39 -24.30 -4.72
C GLU A 60 1.09 -24.49 -4.35
N LEU A 61 1.73 -23.48 -3.81
CA LEU A 61 3.09 -23.56 -3.26
C LEU A 61 3.08 -23.76 -1.74
N GLU A 62 1.90 -23.98 -1.16
CA GLU A 62 1.70 -24.19 0.28
C GLU A 62 2.31 -23.05 1.13
N CYS A 63 2.36 -21.81 0.57
CA CYS A 63 2.84 -20.67 1.32
C CYS A 63 1.68 -19.87 1.92
N SER A 64 1.81 -19.51 3.18
CA SER A 64 0.87 -18.61 3.83
C SER A 64 0.88 -17.25 3.13
N SER A 65 -0.29 -16.68 2.89
CA SER A 65 -0.42 -15.38 2.26
C SER A 65 -1.55 -14.55 2.88
N LYS A 66 -1.39 -13.23 2.86
CA LYS A 66 -2.39 -12.30 3.39
C LYS A 66 -2.60 -11.15 2.42
N LYS A 67 -3.87 -10.88 2.08
CA LYS A 67 -4.22 -9.64 1.38
C LYS A 67 -4.06 -8.45 2.32
N MET A 68 -3.34 -7.43 1.90
CA MET A 68 -3.06 -6.28 2.72
C MET A 68 -3.13 -4.98 1.93
N PHE A 69 -3.29 -3.87 2.63
CA PHE A 69 -3.16 -2.53 2.10
C PHE A 69 -1.73 -2.04 2.31
N SER A 70 -1.14 -1.39 1.30
CA SER A 70 0.11 -0.66 1.44
C SER A 70 -0.17 0.83 1.50
N GLY A 71 0.33 1.50 2.53
CA GLY A 71 0.26 2.97 2.65
C GLY A 71 1.39 3.69 1.93
N ALA A 72 2.32 2.98 1.28
CA ALA A 72 3.45 3.57 0.56
C ALA A 72 3.11 3.85 -0.92
N GLY A 73 3.88 4.76 -1.53
CA GLY A 73 3.87 4.94 -2.99
C GLY A 73 4.69 3.82 -3.66
N HIS A 74 4.20 3.32 -4.78
CA HIS A 74 4.85 2.26 -5.56
C HIS A 74 4.71 2.54 -7.04
N ASP A 75 5.66 2.14 -7.86
CA ASP A 75 5.59 2.24 -9.32
C ASP A 75 4.38 1.49 -9.88
N ALA A 76 3.99 0.39 -9.22
CA ALA A 76 2.78 -0.36 -9.54
C ALA A 76 1.49 0.50 -9.51
N VAL A 77 1.45 1.58 -8.70
CA VAL A 77 0.33 2.53 -8.70
C VAL A 77 0.23 3.28 -10.04
N SER A 78 1.36 3.61 -10.63
CA SER A 78 1.39 4.25 -11.95
C SER A 78 1.02 3.25 -13.05
N LEU A 79 1.54 2.03 -13.00
CA LEU A 79 1.22 0.97 -13.95
C LEU A 79 -0.26 0.58 -13.92
N SER A 80 -0.89 0.56 -12.74
CA SER A 80 -2.31 0.19 -12.60
C SER A 80 -3.29 1.13 -13.32
N LYS A 81 -2.82 2.31 -13.74
CA LYS A 81 -3.63 3.25 -14.53
C LYS A 81 -3.75 2.86 -16.00
N VAL A 82 -2.83 2.02 -16.48
CA VAL A 82 -2.72 1.67 -17.91
C VAL A 82 -2.80 0.17 -18.16
N MET A 83 -2.65 -0.66 -17.14
CA MET A 83 -2.71 -2.11 -17.27
C MET A 83 -3.16 -2.80 -15.97
N PRO A 84 -3.75 -4.02 -16.04
CA PRO A 84 -4.02 -4.85 -14.87
C PRO A 84 -2.72 -5.07 -14.08
N THR A 85 -2.74 -4.76 -12.79
CA THR A 85 -1.54 -4.77 -11.94
C THR A 85 -1.84 -5.42 -10.59
N GLY A 86 -0.87 -6.13 -10.04
CA GLY A 86 -0.86 -6.66 -8.69
C GLY A 86 0.52 -6.46 -8.05
N MET A 87 0.62 -6.68 -6.74
CA MET A 87 1.88 -6.60 -6.02
C MET A 87 2.04 -7.80 -5.09
N ILE A 88 3.27 -8.25 -4.95
CA ILE A 88 3.67 -9.30 -4.02
C ILE A 88 4.68 -8.68 -3.05
N PHE A 89 4.40 -8.77 -1.76
CA PHE A 89 5.33 -8.42 -0.69
C PHE A 89 5.88 -9.68 -0.05
N ILE A 90 7.11 -9.64 0.40
CA ILE A 90 7.74 -10.66 1.23
C ILE A 90 7.97 -10.12 2.63
N PRO A 91 8.03 -10.99 3.67
CA PRO A 91 8.29 -10.55 5.03
C PRO A 91 9.66 -9.87 5.17
N CYS A 92 9.68 -8.75 5.91
CA CYS A 92 10.92 -8.12 6.37
C CYS A 92 11.12 -8.37 7.86
N LYS A 93 12.37 -8.53 8.27
CA LYS A 93 12.75 -8.73 9.67
C LYS A 93 12.21 -7.60 10.55
N LYS A 94 11.37 -7.94 11.52
CA LYS A 94 10.68 -6.99 12.41
C LYS A 94 9.81 -5.96 11.68
N GLY A 95 9.43 -6.19 10.42
CA GLY A 95 8.65 -5.24 9.63
C GLY A 95 9.39 -3.94 9.28
N ILE A 96 10.71 -3.93 9.38
CA ILE A 96 11.53 -2.73 9.08
C ILE A 96 11.60 -2.56 7.56
N SER A 97 11.26 -1.37 7.08
CA SER A 97 11.44 -0.95 5.69
C SER A 97 11.97 0.48 5.62
N HIS A 98 12.48 0.90 4.45
CA HIS A 98 13.09 2.22 4.21
C HIS A 98 14.23 2.55 5.17
N SER A 99 15.07 1.56 5.50
CA SER A 99 16.17 1.68 6.45
C SER A 99 17.32 0.76 6.03
N GLU A 100 18.54 1.10 6.37
CA GLU A 100 19.71 0.24 6.20
C GLU A 100 19.58 -1.11 6.94
N LYS A 101 18.67 -1.19 7.91
CA LYS A 101 18.35 -2.40 8.67
C LYS A 101 17.27 -3.26 8.02
N GLU A 102 16.76 -2.86 6.85
CA GLU A 102 15.80 -3.65 6.10
C GLU A 102 16.44 -4.97 5.66
N PHE A 103 15.78 -6.06 6.00
CA PHE A 103 16.31 -7.39 5.69
C PHE A 103 15.17 -8.39 5.47
N ALA A 104 15.25 -9.12 4.38
CA ALA A 104 14.41 -10.29 4.12
C ALA A 104 15.28 -11.55 4.13
N SER A 105 14.77 -12.66 4.65
CA SER A 105 15.52 -13.92 4.67
C SER A 105 15.64 -14.50 3.25
N ASN A 106 16.71 -15.27 2.97
CA ASN A 106 16.85 -15.99 1.70
C ASN A 106 15.63 -16.87 1.41
N LYS A 107 15.05 -17.49 2.43
CA LYS A 107 13.85 -18.32 2.32
C LYS A 107 12.67 -17.49 1.81
N ASP A 108 12.44 -16.30 2.39
CA ASP A 108 11.32 -15.43 1.98
C ASP A 108 11.53 -14.89 0.57
N MET A 109 12.76 -14.51 0.22
CA MET A 109 13.12 -14.07 -1.14
C MET A 109 12.85 -15.17 -2.17
N VAL A 110 13.32 -16.40 -1.92
CA VAL A 110 13.10 -17.54 -2.81
C VAL A 110 11.61 -17.86 -2.93
N THR A 111 10.87 -17.81 -1.82
CA THR A 111 9.42 -18.02 -1.82
C THR A 111 8.71 -16.97 -2.67
N GLY A 112 9.05 -15.70 -2.49
CA GLY A 112 8.50 -14.60 -3.30
C GLY A 112 8.77 -14.77 -4.79
N CYS A 113 10.00 -15.15 -5.16
CA CYS A 113 10.37 -15.44 -6.57
C CYS A 113 9.57 -16.62 -7.15
N LYS A 114 9.37 -17.70 -6.39
CA LYS A 114 8.54 -18.84 -6.82
C LYS A 114 7.08 -18.43 -7.05
N VAL A 115 6.50 -17.65 -6.15
CA VAL A 115 5.13 -17.13 -6.30
C VAL A 115 5.04 -16.24 -7.52
N LEU A 116 6.00 -15.32 -7.72
CA LEU A 116 6.04 -14.44 -8.89
C LEU A 116 6.11 -15.24 -10.20
N LEU A 117 7.05 -16.16 -10.31
CA LEU A 117 7.21 -17.02 -11.49
C LEU A 117 5.93 -17.78 -11.80
N LYS A 118 5.35 -18.45 -10.78
CA LYS A 118 4.11 -19.22 -10.96
C LYS A 118 2.94 -18.34 -11.37
N THR A 119 2.87 -17.12 -10.83
CA THR A 119 1.84 -16.14 -11.19
C THR A 119 1.98 -15.72 -12.66
N VAL A 120 3.19 -15.39 -13.11
CA VAL A 120 3.47 -15.00 -14.51
C VAL A 120 3.10 -16.11 -15.46
N LEU A 121 3.50 -17.35 -15.17
CA LEU A 121 3.15 -18.51 -16.01
C LEU A 121 1.63 -18.68 -16.11
N LYS A 122 0.88 -18.53 -15.01
CA LYS A 122 -0.59 -18.62 -15.03
C LYS A 122 -1.28 -17.50 -15.81
N ILE A 123 -0.72 -16.28 -15.79
CA ILE A 123 -1.25 -15.16 -16.57
C ILE A 123 -1.06 -15.41 -18.05
N ASN A 124 0.07 -15.99 -18.45
CA ASN A 124 0.41 -16.24 -19.86
C ASN A 124 -0.33 -17.44 -20.48
N THR A 125 -0.93 -18.32 -19.66
CA THR A 125 -1.67 -19.51 -20.11
C THR A 125 -3.18 -19.33 -20.12
N ASN A 126 -3.70 -18.19 -19.67
CA ASN A 126 -5.12 -17.80 -19.70
C ASN A 126 -5.36 -16.67 -20.71
#